data_9a98db8b13d946d2c74c0e3434f5e24b
#
_entry.id   9a98db8b13d946d2c74c0e3434f5e24b
#
_cell.length_a   1.000
_cell.length_b   1.000
_cell.length_c   1.000
_cell.angle_alpha   90.00
_cell.angle_beta   90.00
_cell.angle_gamma   90.00
#
_symmetry.space_group_name_H-M   'P 1'
#
loop_
_entity.id
_entity.type
_entity.pdbx_description
1 polymer ?
#
loop_
_entity_poly.entity_id
_entity_poly.type
_entity_poly.pdbx_seq_one_letter_code
_entity_poly.pdbx_strand_id
1 'polypeptide(L)'
;MPRQSRKPSDTGIYHVMMRGINHQTIFEDEEDNYQFINTLDRMRVRYDDEGNACGRNCCYYAYCLMGNHFHLLIRERDERVGETIKRIASSYVYYYNRKYGRDGHLFKERFKSEPVNDIAYFTVLLRYIHQNPVKAGIVEKVKDYEFSSWGEYDGTVEPVFQICDVNTVLNRIPFKELDEWVNDPLADDVCCLDNDNERPRLRLSDDQVWQEIIKIAGVTCSNNNQKIDKTKQREALGLLRELGASVRQLERLTGISRGVIQFVRK
;
A
#
# COMPACT_ATOMS: atom_id res chain seq x y z
N MET A 1 -22.98 16.12 -8.53
CA MET A 1 -23.65 15.82 -7.23
C MET A 1 -23.00 16.64 -6.13
N PRO A 2 -23.76 17.20 -5.17
CA PRO A 2 -23.20 17.91 -4.03
C PRO A 2 -22.29 16.96 -3.22
N ARG A 3 -21.19 17.47 -2.75
CA ARG A 3 -20.18 16.73 -1.98
C ARG A 3 -20.72 16.41 -0.59
N GLN A 4 -20.90 15.14 -0.24
CA GLN A 4 -21.21 14.77 1.14
C GLN A 4 -20.02 15.14 2.05
N SER A 5 -20.33 15.81 3.18
CA SER A 5 -19.36 16.04 4.24
C SER A 5 -18.98 14.72 4.88
N ARG A 6 -17.70 14.60 5.29
CA ARG A 6 -17.26 13.41 6.05
C ARG A 6 -17.96 13.39 7.40
N LYS A 7 -18.34 12.20 7.85
CA LYS A 7 -18.87 12.00 9.20
C LYS A 7 -17.73 12.18 10.20
N PRO A 8 -17.89 13.04 11.22
CA PRO A 8 -16.92 13.16 12.29
C PRO A 8 -16.90 11.87 13.14
N SER A 9 -15.74 11.57 13.74
CA SER A 9 -15.60 10.50 14.73
C SER A 9 -15.68 11.06 16.13
N ASP A 10 -16.41 10.38 17.01
CA ASP A 10 -16.50 10.75 18.44
C ASP A 10 -15.21 10.40 19.21
N THR A 11 -14.45 9.43 18.69
CA THR A 11 -13.17 8.98 19.29
C THR A 11 -11.95 9.65 18.65
N GLY A 12 -12.15 10.39 17.55
CA GLY A 12 -11.08 10.89 16.69
C GLY A 12 -10.37 9.80 15.89
N ILE A 13 -10.86 8.55 15.88
CA ILE A 13 -10.27 7.43 15.15
C ILE A 13 -11.02 7.23 13.84
N TYR A 14 -10.26 6.99 12.78
CA TYR A 14 -10.79 6.78 11.43
C TYR A 14 -10.10 5.62 10.74
N HIS A 15 -10.87 4.85 10.00
CA HIS A 15 -10.36 4.02 8.93
C HIS A 15 -10.23 4.91 7.69
N VAL A 16 -9.07 4.94 7.08
CA VAL A 16 -8.77 5.74 5.88
C VAL A 16 -8.26 4.85 4.78
N MET A 17 -8.75 5.09 3.55
CA MET A 17 -8.30 4.41 2.34
C MET A 17 -8.10 5.41 1.20
N MET A 18 -7.04 5.20 0.41
CA MET A 18 -6.83 5.87 -0.88
C MET A 18 -6.41 4.86 -1.94
N ARG A 19 -6.87 5.07 -3.17
CA ARG A 19 -6.60 4.20 -4.30
C ARG A 19 -6.08 4.97 -5.50
N GLY A 20 -5.19 4.35 -6.26
CA GLY A 20 -4.67 4.89 -7.51
C GLY A 20 -5.76 5.11 -8.57
N ILE A 21 -5.59 6.17 -9.36
CA ILE A 21 -6.51 6.46 -10.48
C ILE A 21 -6.51 5.28 -11.47
N ASN A 22 -7.69 4.89 -11.97
CA ASN A 22 -7.85 3.74 -12.86
C ASN A 22 -7.19 2.45 -12.34
N HIS A 23 -7.23 2.25 -11.01
CA HIS A 23 -6.60 1.11 -10.33
C HIS A 23 -5.09 0.96 -10.64
N GLN A 24 -4.43 2.05 -11.05
CA GLN A 24 -2.99 2.00 -11.27
C GLN A 24 -2.24 1.69 -9.99
N THR A 25 -1.06 1.10 -10.13
CA THR A 25 -0.12 0.91 -9.03
C THR A 25 0.31 2.26 -8.51
N ILE A 26 0.38 2.34 -7.20
CA ILE A 26 0.91 3.50 -6.47
C ILE A 26 2.20 3.14 -5.71
N PHE A 27 2.52 1.85 -5.58
CA PHE A 27 3.79 1.34 -5.07
C PHE A 27 4.34 0.38 -6.12
N GLU A 28 5.28 0.84 -6.97
CA GLU A 28 5.83 0.07 -8.08
C GLU A 28 6.97 -0.86 -7.63
N ASP A 29 7.66 -0.49 -6.56
CA ASP A 29 8.77 -1.24 -5.96
C ASP A 29 8.81 -1.04 -4.42
N GLU A 30 9.74 -1.72 -3.76
CA GLU A 30 9.94 -1.65 -2.32
C GLU A 30 10.32 -0.25 -1.83
N GLU A 31 11.13 0.48 -2.62
CA GLU A 31 11.50 1.86 -2.29
C GLU A 31 10.27 2.76 -2.15
N ASP A 32 9.25 2.56 -2.99
CA ASP A 32 7.99 3.31 -2.90
C ASP A 32 7.26 3.04 -1.59
N ASN A 33 7.23 1.77 -1.17
CA ASN A 33 6.62 1.39 0.11
C ASN A 33 7.36 2.02 1.29
N TYR A 34 8.69 1.88 1.34
CA TYR A 34 9.50 2.48 2.40
C TYR A 34 9.39 4.01 2.41
N GLN A 35 9.37 4.64 1.23
CA GLN A 35 9.18 6.09 1.15
C GLN A 35 7.81 6.52 1.67
N PHE A 36 6.77 5.71 1.47
CA PHE A 36 5.46 6.00 2.02
C PHE A 36 5.44 5.84 3.54
N ILE A 37 6.03 4.78 4.09
CA ILE A 37 6.17 4.56 5.54
C ILE A 37 6.95 5.71 6.19
N ASN A 38 8.08 6.13 5.58
CA ASN A 38 8.84 7.30 6.03
C ASN A 38 8.01 8.59 5.98
N THR A 39 7.11 8.70 5.00
CA THR A 39 6.20 9.85 4.91
C THR A 39 5.17 9.80 6.05
N LEU A 40 4.62 8.63 6.38
CA LEU A 40 3.74 8.45 7.54
C LEU A 40 4.45 8.85 8.83
N ASP A 41 5.67 8.35 9.06
CA ASP A 41 6.45 8.67 10.26
C ASP A 41 6.69 10.17 10.42
N ARG A 42 7.20 10.81 9.37
CA ARG A 42 7.45 12.25 9.39
C ARG A 42 6.19 13.08 9.61
N MET A 43 5.04 12.66 9.07
CA MET A 43 3.79 13.42 9.16
C MET A 43 3.05 13.24 10.49
N ARG A 44 3.37 12.21 11.29
CA ARG A 44 2.78 12.01 12.63
C ARG A 44 3.29 13.00 13.65
N VAL A 45 4.51 13.53 13.48
CA VAL A 45 5.14 14.46 14.41
C VAL A 45 4.84 15.90 13.98
N ARG A 46 4.55 16.76 14.97
CA ARG A 46 4.45 18.20 14.79
C ARG A 46 5.76 18.83 15.20
N TYR A 47 6.27 19.72 14.35
CA TYR A 47 7.49 20.49 14.60
C TYR A 47 7.16 21.98 14.73
N ASP A 48 7.92 22.69 15.55
CA ASP A 48 7.91 24.14 15.66
C ASP A 48 8.71 24.78 14.50
N ASP A 49 8.77 26.13 14.52
CA ASP A 49 9.48 26.89 13.48
C ASP A 49 11.01 26.69 13.54
N GLU A 50 11.53 26.25 14.70
CA GLU A 50 12.94 25.91 14.90
C GLU A 50 13.25 24.46 14.50
N GLY A 51 12.24 23.67 14.14
CA GLY A 51 12.39 22.26 13.75
C GLY A 51 12.42 21.27 14.91
N ASN A 52 12.05 21.66 16.13
CA ASN A 52 11.95 20.77 17.28
C ASN A 52 10.58 20.09 17.32
N ALA A 53 10.54 18.83 17.76
CA ALA A 53 9.30 18.13 17.95
C ALA A 53 8.49 18.77 19.10
N CYS A 54 7.32 19.32 18.79
CA CYS A 54 6.46 20.05 19.72
C CYS A 54 5.07 19.44 19.93
N GLY A 55 4.78 18.29 19.30
CA GLY A 55 3.50 17.62 19.44
C GLY A 55 3.33 16.44 18.49
N ARG A 56 2.10 15.95 18.37
CA ARG A 56 1.74 14.86 17.45
C ARG A 56 0.51 15.23 16.63
N ASN A 57 0.63 15.26 15.32
CA ASN A 57 -0.48 15.52 14.42
C ASN A 57 -1.50 14.37 14.43
N CYS A 58 -1.00 13.14 14.48
CA CYS A 58 -1.81 11.92 14.50
C CYS A 58 -1.08 10.78 15.20
N CYS A 59 -1.80 9.67 15.38
CA CYS A 59 -1.29 8.40 15.85
C CYS A 59 -1.84 7.30 14.94
N TYR A 60 -0.99 6.38 14.47
CA TYR A 60 -1.42 5.21 13.71
C TYR A 60 -1.59 4.02 14.66
N TYR A 61 -2.59 3.19 14.36
CA TYR A 61 -2.77 1.89 15.01
C TYR A 61 -2.49 0.74 14.04
N ALA A 62 -2.82 0.93 12.77
CA ALA A 62 -2.48 -0.05 11.74
C ALA A 62 -2.31 0.62 10.38
N TYR A 63 -1.49 0.01 9.53
CA TYR A 63 -1.44 0.28 8.10
C TYR A 63 -1.24 -1.00 7.29
N CYS A 64 -1.66 -0.94 6.03
CA CYS A 64 -1.35 -1.94 5.02
C CYS A 64 -1.23 -1.25 3.66
N LEU A 65 -0.10 -1.42 3.00
CA LEU A 65 0.21 -0.84 1.70
C LEU A 65 0.02 -1.91 0.63
N MET A 66 -1.05 -1.81 -0.14
CA MET A 66 -1.35 -2.71 -1.25
C MET A 66 -0.89 -2.08 -2.56
N GLY A 67 -0.47 -2.84 -3.55
CA GLY A 67 0.12 -2.30 -4.78
C GLY A 67 -0.60 -1.09 -5.42
N ASN A 68 -1.92 -0.99 -5.30
CA ASN A 68 -2.72 0.09 -5.91
C ASN A 68 -3.55 0.92 -4.92
N HIS A 69 -3.50 0.64 -3.64
CA HIS A 69 -4.19 1.36 -2.57
C HIS A 69 -3.49 1.14 -1.23
N PHE A 70 -3.91 1.88 -0.20
CA PHE A 70 -3.48 1.65 1.17
C PHE A 70 -4.63 1.84 2.14
N HIS A 71 -4.51 1.19 3.29
CA HIS A 71 -5.39 1.35 4.44
C HIS A 71 -4.61 1.89 5.63
N LEU A 72 -5.23 2.79 6.40
CA LEU A 72 -4.72 3.30 7.67
C LEU A 72 -5.81 3.25 8.73
N LEU A 73 -5.47 2.79 9.92
CA LEU A 73 -6.23 3.03 11.14
C LEU A 73 -5.53 4.15 11.91
N ILE A 74 -6.10 5.36 11.86
CA ILE A 74 -5.46 6.60 12.29
C ILE A 74 -6.32 7.34 13.30
N ARG A 75 -5.71 7.90 14.34
CA ARG A 75 -6.33 8.82 15.29
C ARG A 75 -5.80 10.24 15.08
N GLU A 76 -6.70 11.18 14.89
CA GLU A 76 -6.36 12.61 14.91
C GLU A 76 -5.93 13.06 16.32
N ARG A 77 -4.99 13.98 16.39
CA ARG A 77 -4.45 14.57 17.60
C ARG A 77 -4.49 16.10 17.48
N ASP A 78 -3.33 16.72 17.31
CA ASP A 78 -3.21 18.20 17.19
C ASP A 78 -3.73 18.71 15.85
N GLU A 79 -3.88 17.82 14.86
CA GLU A 79 -4.37 18.13 13.52
C GLU A 79 -5.52 17.22 13.13
N ARG A 80 -6.47 17.74 12.36
CA ARG A 80 -7.58 16.94 11.82
C ARG A 80 -7.08 15.94 10.80
N VAL A 81 -7.65 14.75 10.79
CA VAL A 81 -7.28 13.65 9.87
C VAL A 81 -7.25 14.10 8.41
N GLY A 82 -8.14 15.02 8.00
CA GLY A 82 -8.20 15.54 6.65
C GLY A 82 -6.95 16.27 6.20
N GLU A 83 -6.36 17.08 7.06
CA GLU A 83 -5.13 17.82 6.77
C GLU A 83 -3.91 16.90 6.80
N THR A 84 -3.84 16.00 7.76
CA THR A 84 -2.76 15.00 7.84
C THR A 84 -2.72 14.14 6.57
N ILE A 85 -3.85 13.57 6.14
CA ILE A 85 -3.91 12.73 4.94
C ILE A 85 -3.61 13.53 3.67
N LYS A 86 -4.06 14.78 3.58
CA LYS A 86 -3.72 15.67 2.46
C LYS A 86 -2.20 15.88 2.36
N ARG A 87 -1.51 16.12 3.49
CA ARG A 87 -0.05 16.29 3.51
C ARG A 87 0.69 15.00 3.12
N ILE A 88 0.27 13.85 3.66
CA ILE A 88 0.80 12.53 3.30
C ILE A 88 0.67 12.32 1.79
N ALA A 89 -0.55 12.46 1.26
CA ALA A 89 -0.83 12.24 -0.15
C ALA A 89 -0.04 13.18 -1.06
N SER A 90 0.01 14.48 -0.72
CA SER A 90 0.74 15.47 -1.52
C SER A 90 2.26 15.21 -1.54
N SER A 91 2.84 14.86 -0.38
CA SER A 91 4.25 14.53 -0.26
C SER A 91 4.61 13.29 -1.10
N TYR A 92 3.76 12.25 -1.01
CA TYR A 92 3.99 11.03 -1.76
C TYR A 92 3.79 11.20 -3.27
N VAL A 93 2.75 11.93 -3.69
CA VAL A 93 2.53 12.25 -5.12
C VAL A 93 3.70 13.01 -5.71
N TYR A 94 4.28 13.97 -4.97
CA TYR A 94 5.47 14.70 -5.41
C TYR A 94 6.66 13.76 -5.64
N TYR A 95 6.97 12.89 -4.66
CA TYR A 95 8.02 11.88 -4.78
C TYR A 95 7.75 10.96 -5.99
N TYR A 96 6.57 10.37 -6.06
CA TYR A 96 6.20 9.41 -7.10
C TYR A 96 6.28 10.02 -8.51
N ASN A 97 5.75 11.23 -8.69
CA ASN A 97 5.78 11.91 -9.98
C ASN A 97 7.22 12.24 -10.40
N ARG A 98 8.06 12.68 -9.45
CA ARG A 98 9.48 12.94 -9.71
C ARG A 98 10.24 11.67 -10.09
N LYS A 99 10.07 10.58 -9.33
CA LYS A 99 10.75 9.29 -9.57
C LYS A 99 10.38 8.71 -10.94
N TYR A 100 9.12 8.79 -11.30
CA TYR A 100 8.59 8.16 -12.52
C TYR A 100 8.39 9.11 -13.70
N GLY A 101 8.88 10.35 -13.64
CA GLY A 101 8.76 11.33 -14.70
C GLY A 101 7.31 11.58 -15.13
N ARG A 102 6.41 11.78 -14.14
CA ARG A 102 4.98 11.96 -14.37
C ARG A 102 4.50 13.32 -13.91
N ASP A 103 3.38 13.73 -14.50
CA ASP A 103 2.58 14.87 -14.07
C ASP A 103 1.16 14.43 -13.71
N GLY A 104 0.48 15.23 -12.87
CA GLY A 104 -0.93 15.08 -12.55
C GLY A 104 -1.23 14.15 -11.38
N HIS A 105 -2.48 13.70 -11.33
CA HIS A 105 -3.01 12.95 -10.18
C HIS A 105 -2.53 11.51 -10.16
N LEU A 106 -2.10 11.06 -8.97
CA LEU A 106 -1.80 9.66 -8.68
C LEU A 106 -3.04 8.93 -8.15
N PHE A 107 -3.78 9.59 -7.25
CA PHE A 107 -4.97 9.03 -6.60
C PHE A 107 -6.25 9.36 -7.38
N LYS A 108 -7.21 8.41 -7.38
CA LYS A 108 -8.49 8.51 -8.09
C LYS A 108 -9.33 9.69 -7.62
N GLU A 109 -9.35 9.88 -6.30
CA GLU A 109 -10.14 10.93 -5.64
C GLU A 109 -9.51 11.25 -4.26
N ARG A 110 -10.16 12.13 -3.50
CA ARG A 110 -9.78 12.32 -2.10
C ARG A 110 -9.95 11.02 -1.32
N PHE A 111 -9.21 10.87 -0.22
CA PHE A 111 -9.32 9.71 0.65
C PHE A 111 -10.78 9.44 1.07
N LYS A 112 -11.14 8.17 1.15
CA LYS A 112 -12.34 7.69 1.84
C LYS A 112 -12.02 7.58 3.32
N SER A 113 -12.98 7.86 4.20
CA SER A 113 -12.83 7.68 5.64
C SER A 113 -14.13 7.26 6.28
N GLU A 114 -14.02 6.36 7.25
CA GLU A 114 -15.10 5.94 8.13
C GLU A 114 -14.72 6.22 9.59
N PRO A 115 -15.64 6.81 10.39
CA PRO A 115 -15.41 7.00 11.81
C PRO A 115 -15.44 5.66 12.56
N VAL A 116 -14.52 5.50 13.52
CA VAL A 116 -14.40 4.32 14.38
C VAL A 116 -14.79 4.72 15.80
N ASN A 117 -16.07 4.54 16.13
CA ASN A 117 -16.67 5.06 17.35
C ASN A 117 -16.78 4.04 18.47
N ASP A 118 -16.52 2.75 18.19
CA ASP A 118 -16.59 1.69 19.18
C ASP A 118 -15.40 0.72 19.05
N ILE A 119 -15.16 -0.01 20.13
CA ILE A 119 -14.02 -0.95 20.23
C ILE A 119 -14.24 -2.19 19.37
N ALA A 120 -15.48 -2.63 19.17
CA ALA A 120 -15.77 -3.82 18.38
C ALA A 120 -15.42 -3.56 16.92
N TYR A 121 -15.83 -2.39 16.39
CA TYR A 121 -15.45 -1.99 15.03
C TYR A 121 -13.95 -1.73 14.89
N PHE A 122 -13.30 -1.14 15.92
CA PHE A 122 -11.85 -0.98 15.94
C PHE A 122 -11.12 -2.32 15.77
N THR A 123 -11.52 -3.33 16.53
CA THR A 123 -10.89 -4.65 16.46
C THR A 123 -11.14 -5.34 15.11
N VAL A 124 -12.35 -5.24 14.58
CA VAL A 124 -12.66 -5.75 13.23
C VAL A 124 -11.77 -5.09 12.17
N LEU A 125 -11.59 -3.77 12.25
CA LEU A 125 -10.73 -3.03 11.31
C LEU A 125 -9.25 -3.39 11.46
N LEU A 126 -8.75 -3.56 12.68
CA LEU A 126 -7.37 -3.99 12.91
C LEU A 126 -7.09 -5.32 12.20
N ARG A 127 -7.99 -6.29 12.35
CA ARG A 127 -7.93 -7.58 11.68
C ARG A 127 -8.07 -7.43 10.15
N TYR A 128 -9.07 -6.69 9.70
CA TYR A 128 -9.33 -6.44 8.29
C TYR A 128 -8.11 -5.86 7.57
N ILE A 129 -7.48 -4.83 8.14
CA ILE A 129 -6.32 -4.16 7.55
C ILE A 129 -5.15 -5.12 7.38
N HIS A 130 -4.84 -5.94 8.40
CA HIS A 130 -3.74 -6.89 8.32
C HIS A 130 -4.05 -8.13 7.45
N GLN A 131 -5.31 -8.51 7.32
CA GLN A 131 -5.72 -9.61 6.44
C GLN A 131 -5.84 -9.24 4.95
N ASN A 132 -5.76 -7.95 4.59
CA ASN A 132 -5.87 -7.53 3.19
C ASN A 132 -4.95 -8.31 2.24
N PRO A 133 -3.64 -8.49 2.53
CA PRO A 133 -2.74 -9.24 1.66
C PRO A 133 -3.10 -10.72 1.56
N VAL A 134 -3.60 -11.33 2.63
CA VAL A 134 -4.05 -12.74 2.65
C VAL A 134 -5.31 -12.90 1.81
N LYS A 135 -6.31 -12.03 2.00
CA LYS A 135 -7.54 -12.00 1.18
C LYS A 135 -7.23 -11.77 -0.30
N ALA A 136 -6.21 -11.00 -0.59
CA ALA A 136 -5.74 -10.74 -1.94
C ALA A 136 -4.95 -11.92 -2.54
N GLY A 137 -4.63 -12.95 -1.76
CA GLY A 137 -3.82 -14.10 -2.19
C GLY A 137 -2.36 -13.74 -2.46
N ILE A 138 -1.85 -12.64 -1.88
CA ILE A 138 -0.46 -12.20 -2.03
C ILE A 138 0.45 -13.03 -1.13
N VAL A 139 -0.01 -13.33 0.09
CA VAL A 139 0.68 -14.15 1.08
C VAL A 139 -0.30 -15.13 1.72
N GLU A 140 0.21 -16.19 2.35
CA GLU A 140 -0.61 -17.17 3.06
C GLU A 140 -0.94 -16.73 4.49
N LYS A 141 -0.03 -16.02 5.15
CA LYS A 141 -0.17 -15.55 6.53
C LYS A 141 0.09 -14.06 6.63
N VAL A 142 -0.55 -13.42 7.59
CA VAL A 142 -0.41 -11.97 7.82
C VAL A 142 1.04 -11.54 8.06
N LYS A 143 1.80 -12.33 8.81
CA LYS A 143 3.22 -12.07 9.12
C LYS A 143 4.15 -12.10 7.91
N ASP A 144 3.74 -12.73 6.82
CA ASP A 144 4.57 -12.89 5.63
C ASP A 144 4.51 -11.66 4.71
N TYR A 145 3.70 -10.64 5.08
CA TYR A 145 3.55 -9.41 4.32
C TYR A 145 4.28 -8.24 4.99
N GLU A 146 5.42 -7.87 4.43
CA GLU A 146 6.34 -6.87 4.98
C GLU A 146 5.74 -5.45 5.03
N PHE A 147 4.91 -5.06 4.03
CA PHE A 147 4.39 -3.69 3.92
C PHE A 147 3.08 -3.48 4.67
N SER A 148 2.97 -4.09 5.83
CA SER A 148 1.92 -3.86 6.83
C SER A 148 2.53 -3.59 8.21
N SER A 149 1.73 -3.00 9.09
CA SER A 149 2.15 -2.77 10.46
C SER A 149 2.22 -4.05 11.33
N TRP A 150 2.01 -5.24 10.77
CA TRP A 150 2.03 -6.47 11.57
C TRP A 150 3.39 -6.73 12.22
N GLY A 151 4.48 -6.46 11.49
CA GLY A 151 5.84 -6.59 12.02
C GLY A 151 6.14 -5.70 13.25
N GLU A 152 5.38 -4.62 13.44
CA GLU A 152 5.46 -3.80 14.66
C GLU A 152 4.75 -4.47 15.85
N TYR A 153 3.72 -5.30 15.59
CA TYR A 153 2.97 -6.05 16.60
C TYR A 153 3.69 -7.33 17.04
N ASP A 154 4.29 -8.05 16.11
CA ASP A 154 5.00 -9.30 16.39
C ASP A 154 6.46 -9.09 16.84
N GLY A 155 6.93 -7.85 16.81
CA GLY A 155 8.26 -7.46 17.28
C GLY A 155 9.40 -7.76 16.28
N THR A 156 9.08 -8.06 15.01
CA THR A 156 10.10 -8.22 13.96
C THR A 156 10.64 -6.87 13.48
N VAL A 157 9.86 -5.79 13.61
CA VAL A 157 10.31 -4.41 13.36
C VAL A 157 10.94 -3.84 14.62
N GLU A 158 12.18 -3.37 14.53
CA GLU A 158 12.87 -2.73 15.67
C GLU A 158 12.11 -1.49 16.17
N PRO A 159 12.08 -1.24 17.49
CA PRO A 159 11.29 -0.16 18.11
C PRO A 159 11.56 1.23 17.51
N VAL A 160 12.79 1.49 17.04
CA VAL A 160 13.18 2.78 16.42
C VAL A 160 12.47 3.03 15.09
N PHE A 161 12.03 1.99 14.39
CA PHE A 161 11.32 2.09 13.12
C PHE A 161 9.79 1.95 13.26
N GLN A 162 9.29 1.71 14.48
CA GLN A 162 7.86 1.60 14.72
C GLN A 162 7.18 2.96 14.62
N ILE A 163 6.10 3.02 13.86
CA ILE A 163 5.29 4.22 13.69
C ILE A 163 3.90 4.10 14.33
N CYS A 164 3.45 2.87 14.61
CA CYS A 164 2.16 2.61 15.24
C CYS A 164 2.23 2.59 16.78
N ASP A 165 1.13 2.98 17.40
CA ASP A 165 0.92 2.82 18.84
C ASP A 165 0.41 1.40 19.15
N VAL A 166 1.29 0.42 19.00
CA VAL A 166 0.97 -0.99 19.24
C VAL A 166 0.65 -1.25 20.72
N ASN A 167 1.24 -0.48 21.63
CA ASN A 167 1.03 -0.65 23.07
C ASN A 167 -0.42 -0.40 23.49
N THR A 168 -1.12 0.53 22.86
CA THR A 168 -2.55 0.77 23.10
C THR A 168 -3.39 -0.49 22.86
N VAL A 169 -3.00 -1.34 21.92
CA VAL A 169 -3.67 -2.61 21.58
C VAL A 169 -3.16 -3.74 22.47
N LEU A 170 -1.83 -3.93 22.56
CA LEU A 170 -1.20 -5.06 23.26
C LEU A 170 -1.41 -5.00 24.80
N ASN A 171 -1.62 -3.82 25.36
CA ASN A 171 -2.01 -3.67 26.77
C ASN A 171 -3.43 -4.19 27.08
N ARG A 172 -4.26 -4.44 26.05
CA ARG A 172 -5.64 -4.94 26.18
C ARG A 172 -5.79 -6.37 25.70
N ILE A 173 -5.05 -6.73 24.65
CA ILE A 173 -5.11 -8.04 24.02
C ILE A 173 -3.67 -8.56 23.95
N PRO A 174 -3.31 -9.61 24.72
CA PRO A 174 -1.99 -10.23 24.65
C PRO A 174 -1.67 -10.65 23.22
N PHE A 175 -0.40 -10.50 22.80
CA PHE A 175 -0.01 -10.76 21.40
C PHE A 175 -0.44 -12.14 20.89
N LYS A 176 -0.31 -13.18 21.73
CA LYS A 176 -0.71 -14.55 21.33
C LYS A 176 -2.19 -14.64 20.93
N GLU A 177 -3.08 -14.02 21.70
CA GLU A 177 -4.51 -13.99 21.40
C GLU A 177 -4.80 -13.13 20.16
N LEU A 178 -4.08 -12.02 20.01
CA LEU A 178 -4.18 -11.15 18.85
C LEU A 178 -3.75 -11.87 17.57
N ASP A 179 -2.63 -12.62 17.61
CA ASP A 179 -2.11 -13.36 16.46
C ASP A 179 -3.07 -14.48 16.03
N GLU A 180 -3.55 -15.29 16.98
CA GLU A 180 -4.56 -16.33 16.70
C GLU A 180 -5.81 -15.71 16.07
N TRP A 181 -6.31 -14.64 16.63
CA TRP A 181 -7.52 -13.98 16.17
C TRP A 181 -7.34 -13.25 14.82
N VAL A 182 -6.19 -12.59 14.58
CA VAL A 182 -5.95 -11.90 13.29
C VAL A 182 -5.72 -12.88 12.16
N ASN A 183 -5.14 -14.04 12.40
CA ASN A 183 -4.95 -15.08 11.37
C ASN A 183 -6.19 -15.97 11.13
N ASP A 184 -7.22 -15.89 11.97
CA ASP A 184 -8.50 -16.57 11.73
C ASP A 184 -9.25 -15.85 10.58
N PRO A 185 -9.74 -16.54 9.53
CA PRO A 185 -10.34 -15.89 8.37
C PRO A 185 -11.55 -15.01 8.74
N LEU A 186 -11.58 -13.79 8.22
CA LEU A 186 -12.78 -12.96 8.31
C LEU A 186 -13.88 -13.54 7.43
N ALA A 187 -15.12 -13.43 7.88
CA ALA A 187 -16.29 -13.77 7.07
C ALA A 187 -16.32 -12.91 5.79
N ASP A 188 -16.79 -13.50 4.68
CA ASP A 188 -16.77 -12.85 3.36
C ASP A 188 -17.65 -11.59 3.26
N ASP A 189 -18.61 -11.45 4.18
CA ASP A 189 -19.52 -10.30 4.28
C ASP A 189 -18.91 -9.08 5.02
N VAL A 190 -17.73 -9.22 5.63
CA VAL A 190 -17.04 -8.09 6.25
C VAL A 190 -16.42 -7.21 5.16
N CYS A 191 -17.16 -6.18 4.77
CA CYS A 191 -16.75 -5.15 3.82
C CYS A 191 -16.48 -3.84 4.56
N CYS A 192 -15.22 -3.43 4.64
CA CYS A 192 -14.82 -2.12 5.14
C CYS A 192 -14.33 -1.29 3.97
N LEU A 193 -14.81 -0.09 3.71
CA LEU A 193 -14.43 0.89 2.67
C LEU A 193 -14.11 0.34 1.24
N ASP A 194 -13.82 -0.94 1.08
CA ASP A 194 -13.55 -1.63 -0.18
C ASP A 194 -14.85 -2.13 -0.82
N ASN A 195 -15.62 -1.25 -1.42
CA ASN A 195 -16.82 -1.64 -2.18
C ASN A 195 -16.56 -2.02 -3.64
N ASP A 196 -15.30 -2.16 -4.04
CA ASP A 196 -14.97 -2.59 -5.39
C ASP A 196 -14.61 -4.08 -5.37
N ASN A 197 -15.51 -4.92 -5.86
CA ASN A 197 -15.39 -6.37 -6.08
C ASN A 197 -14.28 -6.77 -7.08
N GLU A 198 -13.22 -5.99 -7.20
CA GLU A 198 -12.10 -6.32 -8.06
C GLU A 198 -11.01 -7.01 -7.24
N ARG A 199 -10.79 -8.28 -7.55
CA ARG A 199 -9.64 -9.03 -7.06
C ARG A 199 -8.37 -8.22 -7.32
N PRO A 200 -7.50 -7.96 -6.32
CA PRO A 200 -6.21 -7.37 -6.55
C PRO A 200 -5.48 -8.24 -7.57
N ARG A 201 -4.96 -7.63 -8.62
CA ARG A 201 -4.10 -8.36 -9.54
C ARG A 201 -2.83 -8.68 -8.76
N LEU A 202 -2.56 -9.97 -8.53
CA LEU A 202 -1.26 -10.44 -8.09
C LEU A 202 -0.20 -9.78 -8.96
N ARG A 203 0.72 -9.05 -8.33
CA ARG A 203 1.86 -8.46 -9.03
C ARG A 203 3.10 -9.17 -8.59
N LEU A 204 3.83 -9.58 -9.57
CA LEU A 204 5.17 -10.14 -9.36
C LEU A 204 6.10 -9.02 -8.86
N SER A 205 6.95 -9.32 -7.89
CA SER A 205 8.09 -8.45 -7.55
C SER A 205 9.04 -8.33 -8.75
N ASP A 206 9.94 -7.35 -8.74
CA ASP A 206 10.94 -7.19 -9.81
C ASP A 206 11.78 -8.45 -9.99
N ASP A 207 12.16 -9.09 -8.88
CA ASP A 207 12.90 -10.35 -8.92
C ASP A 207 12.08 -11.48 -9.55
N GLN A 208 10.80 -11.59 -9.21
CA GLN A 208 9.92 -12.58 -9.82
C GLN A 208 9.72 -12.32 -11.32
N VAL A 209 9.51 -11.06 -11.72
CA VAL A 209 9.43 -10.69 -13.13
C VAL A 209 10.74 -11.00 -13.85
N TRP A 210 11.88 -10.72 -13.21
CA TRP A 210 13.21 -11.00 -13.75
C TRP A 210 13.44 -12.50 -13.94
N GLN A 211 13.07 -13.32 -12.96
CA GLN A 211 13.12 -14.79 -13.07
C GLN A 211 12.26 -15.32 -14.22
N GLU A 212 11.06 -14.77 -14.40
CA GLU A 212 10.20 -15.15 -15.54
C GLU A 212 10.76 -14.65 -16.89
N ILE A 213 11.37 -13.47 -16.95
CA ILE A 213 12.09 -12.99 -18.14
C ILE A 213 13.22 -13.96 -18.51
N ILE A 214 14.02 -14.40 -17.53
CA ILE A 214 15.09 -15.37 -17.76
C ILE A 214 14.54 -16.70 -18.30
N LYS A 215 13.45 -17.21 -17.73
CA LYS A 215 12.82 -18.47 -18.15
C LYS A 215 12.26 -18.38 -19.58
N ILE A 216 11.58 -17.28 -19.90
CA ILE A 216 10.87 -17.12 -21.20
C ILE A 216 11.86 -16.75 -22.31
N ALA A 217 12.79 -15.84 -22.03
CA ALA A 217 13.71 -15.29 -23.02
C ALA A 217 15.07 -16.01 -23.09
N GLY A 218 15.40 -16.84 -22.09
CA GLY A 218 16.69 -17.52 -22.02
C GLY A 218 17.89 -16.58 -21.87
N VAL A 219 17.68 -15.36 -21.30
CA VAL A 219 18.67 -14.26 -21.31
C VAL A 219 19.06 -13.90 -19.89
N THR A 220 20.35 -13.83 -19.62
CA THR A 220 20.92 -13.55 -18.30
C THR A 220 21.29 -12.09 -18.06
N CYS A 221 21.05 -11.16 -19.01
CA CYS A 221 21.40 -9.72 -18.85
C CYS A 221 20.49 -8.81 -19.65
N SER A 222 20.15 -7.64 -19.11
CA SER A 222 19.28 -6.62 -19.70
C SER A 222 19.73 -6.07 -21.06
N ASN A 223 21.03 -6.11 -21.36
CA ASN A 223 21.61 -5.59 -22.61
C ASN A 223 21.43 -6.51 -23.83
N ASN A 224 20.97 -7.74 -23.68
CA ASN A 224 20.80 -8.68 -24.77
C ASN A 224 19.39 -8.72 -25.41
N ASN A 225 18.43 -7.97 -24.88
CA ASN A 225 17.05 -7.93 -25.37
C ASN A 225 16.90 -7.38 -26.81
N GLN A 226 17.92 -6.73 -27.35
CA GLN A 226 17.90 -6.21 -28.74
C GLN A 226 18.09 -7.29 -29.81
N LYS A 227 18.48 -8.52 -29.43
CA LYS A 227 18.71 -9.64 -30.38
C LYS A 227 17.57 -10.66 -30.45
N ILE A 228 16.52 -10.49 -29.63
CA ILE A 228 15.39 -11.40 -29.66
C ILE A 228 14.45 -11.00 -30.82
N ASP A 229 13.97 -11.97 -31.57
CA ASP A 229 12.98 -11.74 -32.63
C ASP A 229 11.76 -10.98 -32.04
N LYS A 230 11.33 -9.93 -32.76
CA LYS A 230 10.24 -9.05 -32.35
C LYS A 230 8.94 -9.79 -32.01
N THR A 231 8.70 -10.92 -32.66
CA THR A 231 7.52 -11.75 -32.44
C THR A 231 7.62 -12.43 -31.08
N LYS A 232 8.75 -13.10 -30.80
CA LYS A 232 9.01 -13.74 -29.50
C LYS A 232 9.06 -12.74 -28.36
N GLN A 233 9.61 -11.55 -28.61
CA GLN A 233 9.62 -10.46 -27.63
C GLN A 233 8.20 -10.01 -27.24
N ARG A 234 7.30 -9.88 -28.22
CA ARG A 234 5.89 -9.54 -27.98
C ARG A 234 5.15 -10.63 -27.21
N GLU A 235 5.34 -11.89 -27.58
CA GLU A 235 4.75 -13.03 -26.85
C GLU A 235 5.22 -13.07 -25.40
N ALA A 236 6.52 -12.91 -25.14
CA ALA A 236 7.08 -12.86 -23.81
C ALA A 236 6.49 -11.72 -22.97
N LEU A 237 6.39 -10.50 -23.55
CA LEU A 237 5.77 -9.37 -22.88
C LEU A 237 4.28 -9.60 -22.60
N GLY A 238 3.55 -10.27 -23.48
CA GLY A 238 2.16 -10.68 -23.29
C GLY A 238 2.00 -11.60 -22.09
N LEU A 239 2.79 -12.67 -22.01
CA LEU A 239 2.80 -13.62 -20.89
C LEU A 239 3.16 -12.95 -19.56
N LEU A 240 4.17 -12.09 -19.53
CA LEU A 240 4.56 -11.35 -18.33
C LEU A 240 3.43 -10.41 -17.84
N ARG A 241 2.68 -9.81 -18.77
CA ARG A 241 1.49 -9.00 -18.41
C ARG A 241 0.33 -9.84 -17.89
N GLU A 242 0.13 -11.04 -18.41
CA GLU A 242 -0.86 -11.99 -17.89
C GLU A 242 -0.50 -12.46 -16.48
N LEU A 243 0.80 -12.67 -16.21
CA LEU A 243 1.32 -13.01 -14.90
C LEU A 243 1.27 -11.85 -13.89
N GLY A 244 0.91 -10.63 -14.31
CA GLY A 244 0.67 -9.50 -13.42
C GLY A 244 1.74 -8.41 -13.47
N ALA A 245 2.76 -8.53 -14.30
CA ALA A 245 3.78 -7.48 -14.46
C ALA A 245 3.18 -6.19 -15.03
N SER A 246 3.55 -5.03 -14.45
CA SER A 246 3.09 -3.73 -14.92
C SER A 246 3.86 -3.27 -16.16
N VAL A 247 3.22 -2.42 -16.97
CA VAL A 247 3.88 -1.83 -18.16
C VAL A 247 5.16 -1.07 -17.78
N ARG A 248 5.16 -0.37 -16.63
CA ARG A 248 6.32 0.37 -16.13
C ARG A 248 7.42 -0.54 -15.62
N GLN A 249 7.03 -1.58 -14.89
CA GLN A 249 7.96 -2.60 -14.41
C GLN A 249 8.68 -3.27 -15.59
N LEU A 250 7.92 -3.64 -16.63
CA LEU A 250 8.49 -4.21 -17.85
C LEU A 250 9.39 -3.21 -18.58
N GLU A 251 8.99 -1.92 -18.70
CA GLU A 251 9.84 -0.89 -19.29
C GLU A 251 11.18 -0.76 -18.54
N ARG A 252 11.14 -0.67 -17.20
CA ARG A 252 12.32 -0.53 -16.35
C ARG A 252 13.23 -1.76 -16.44
N LEU A 253 12.67 -2.96 -16.38
CA LEU A 253 13.43 -4.20 -16.39
C LEU A 253 13.94 -4.61 -17.78
N THR A 254 13.21 -4.27 -18.84
CA THR A 254 13.56 -4.71 -20.20
C THR A 254 14.14 -3.62 -21.09
N GLY A 255 13.98 -2.33 -20.71
CA GLY A 255 14.36 -1.19 -21.54
C GLY A 255 13.46 -0.97 -22.76
N ILE A 256 12.36 -1.72 -22.90
CA ILE A 256 11.43 -1.60 -24.03
C ILE A 256 10.43 -0.48 -23.73
N SER A 257 10.21 0.41 -24.70
CA SER A 257 9.35 1.58 -24.50
C SER A 257 7.90 1.21 -24.17
N ARG A 258 7.25 2.03 -23.32
CA ARG A 258 5.83 1.87 -22.91
C ARG A 258 4.89 1.70 -24.09
N GLY A 259 5.11 2.47 -25.15
CA GLY A 259 4.28 2.39 -26.37
C GLY A 259 4.26 0.97 -26.96
N VAL A 260 5.39 0.29 -27.01
CA VAL A 260 5.46 -1.09 -27.49
C VAL A 260 4.75 -2.04 -26.52
N ILE A 261 5.01 -1.91 -25.22
CA ILE A 261 4.45 -2.81 -24.20
C ILE A 261 2.92 -2.66 -24.07
N GLN A 262 2.38 -1.43 -24.20
CA GLN A 262 0.95 -1.17 -24.09
C GLN A 262 0.13 -1.84 -25.20
N PHE A 263 0.67 -1.94 -26.40
CA PHE A 263 -0.01 -2.54 -27.56
C PHE A 263 0.13 -4.06 -27.65
N VAL A 264 0.89 -4.68 -26.76
CA VAL A 264 0.90 -6.14 -26.65
C VAL A 264 -0.42 -6.55 -25.97
N ARG A 265 -1.26 -7.28 -26.70
CA ARG A 265 -2.53 -7.79 -26.18
C ARG A 265 -2.25 -8.76 -25.02
N LYS A 266 -3.12 -8.65 -24.00
CA LYS A 266 -3.24 -9.70 -22.99
C LYS A 266 -3.76 -10.96 -23.63
#